data_362b7df634971423eb5adde85f85ed6c
#
_entry.id   362b7df634971423eb5adde85f85ed6c
#
_cell.length_a   1.000
_cell.length_b   1.000
_cell.length_c   1.000
_cell.angle_alpha   90.00
_cell.angle_beta   90.00
_cell.angle_gamma   90.00
#
_symmetry.space_group_name_H-M   'P 1'
#
loop_
_entity.id
_entity.type
_entity.pdbx_description
1 polymer ?
#
loop_
_entity_poly.entity_id
_entity_poly.type
_entity_poly.pdbx_seq_one_letter_code
_entity_poly.pdbx_strand_id
1 'polypeptide(L)'
;KLMNSNNDVDMAAALIMCSAEKAQALGVPRDKWVFPHAGTDCHEHNFVSHRHSFTDTPAIRFGGQRVLQLADTTLDEIQFVDLYSCFPSAVQLGAHSLGLSLQRQLTITGGLPFAGGPFNNYVMHAIATAMEKVRSQPQEKGFVWANGGYATKHSFGVYGATPPPNGFKHDSPQDQVDALPKREVTPTADAAGPATIEAYSVMHDRSGKPETIRAAVLLANGSRAWCVSNDTNLGAEMCTTEWVGKPVAIDAAGQLRA
;
A
#
# COMPACT_ATOMS: atom_id res chain seq x y z
N LYS A 1 -6.20 11.17 13.04
CA LYS A 1 -6.30 9.91 13.81
C LYS A 1 -7.48 9.05 13.35
N LEU A 2 -8.64 9.63 13.03
CA LEU A 2 -9.85 8.87 12.65
C LEU A 2 -9.74 8.11 11.32
N MET A 3 -8.80 8.47 10.47
CA MET A 3 -8.60 7.82 9.16
C MET A 3 -7.48 6.78 9.17
N ASN A 4 -6.78 6.61 10.28
CA ASN A 4 -5.74 5.61 10.43
C ASN A 4 -6.31 4.29 10.94
N SER A 5 -5.56 3.20 10.77
CA SER A 5 -5.94 1.89 11.30
C SER A 5 -6.31 1.96 12.78
N ASN A 6 -7.45 1.38 13.12
CA ASN A 6 -7.87 1.19 14.51
C ASN A 6 -7.29 -0.15 15.02
N ASN A 7 -6.21 -0.05 15.79
CA ASN A 7 -5.51 -1.22 16.31
C ASN A 7 -6.04 -1.70 17.68
N ASP A 8 -6.93 -0.91 18.29
CA ASP A 8 -7.54 -1.23 19.60
C ASP A 8 -8.78 -2.09 19.38
N VAL A 9 -8.58 -3.30 18.86
CA VAL A 9 -9.65 -4.25 18.51
C VAL A 9 -9.30 -5.67 18.92
N ASP A 10 -10.31 -6.42 19.34
CA ASP A 10 -10.25 -7.86 19.59
C ASP A 10 -10.95 -8.60 18.44
N MET A 11 -10.18 -9.01 17.45
CA MET A 11 -10.68 -9.63 16.22
C MET A 11 -9.89 -10.88 15.88
N ALA A 12 -10.59 -11.88 15.37
CA ALA A 12 -9.99 -13.09 14.82
C ALA A 12 -10.68 -13.49 13.51
N ALA A 13 -9.93 -14.06 12.59
CA ALA A 13 -10.45 -14.68 11.38
C ALA A 13 -9.80 -16.05 11.19
N ALA A 14 -10.55 -16.98 10.60
CA ALA A 14 -10.05 -18.29 10.27
C ALA A 14 -10.58 -18.72 8.90
N LEU A 15 -9.71 -19.31 8.10
CA LEU A 15 -10.03 -19.87 6.80
C LEU A 15 -9.68 -21.35 6.79
N ILE A 16 -10.60 -22.18 6.31
CA ILE A 16 -10.38 -23.61 6.14
C ILE A 16 -10.02 -23.86 4.68
N MET A 17 -8.84 -24.43 4.45
CA MET A 17 -8.37 -24.80 3.11
C MET A 17 -8.23 -26.32 3.03
N CYS A 18 -8.72 -26.88 1.93
CA CYS A 18 -8.53 -28.29 1.60
C CYS A 18 -8.65 -28.50 0.09
N SER A 19 -8.31 -29.68 -0.40
CA SER A 19 -8.57 -30.02 -1.79
C SER A 19 -10.07 -30.16 -2.05
N ALA A 20 -10.48 -30.04 -3.31
CA ALA A 20 -11.87 -30.20 -3.72
C ALA A 20 -12.38 -31.62 -3.39
N GLU A 21 -11.54 -32.65 -3.57
CA GLU A 21 -11.85 -34.03 -3.22
C GLU A 21 -12.11 -34.19 -1.72
N LYS A 22 -11.30 -33.51 -0.89
CA LYS A 22 -11.47 -33.54 0.57
C LYS A 22 -12.75 -32.83 0.99
N ALA A 23 -13.05 -31.68 0.41
CA ALA A 23 -14.30 -30.97 0.66
C ALA A 23 -15.51 -31.81 0.30
N GLN A 24 -15.47 -32.48 -0.85
CA GLN A 24 -16.52 -33.39 -1.30
C GLN A 24 -16.68 -34.59 -0.34
N ALA A 25 -15.56 -35.21 0.05
CA ALA A 25 -15.59 -36.36 0.98
C ALA A 25 -16.11 -35.98 2.37
N LEU A 26 -15.94 -34.71 2.79
CA LEU A 26 -16.49 -34.17 4.03
C LEU A 26 -17.94 -33.70 3.91
N GLY A 27 -18.55 -33.77 2.71
CA GLY A 27 -19.93 -33.35 2.47
C GLY A 27 -20.11 -31.82 2.54
N VAL A 28 -19.05 -31.04 2.32
CA VAL A 28 -19.16 -29.59 2.30
C VAL A 28 -20.02 -29.17 1.09
N PRO A 29 -21.13 -28.43 1.29
CA PRO A 29 -22.01 -28.03 0.20
C PRO A 29 -21.23 -27.19 -0.85
N ARG A 30 -21.51 -27.45 -2.13
CA ARG A 30 -20.77 -26.84 -3.25
C ARG A 30 -20.90 -25.32 -3.29
N ASP A 31 -22.02 -24.76 -2.85
CA ASP A 31 -22.29 -23.33 -2.72
C ASP A 31 -21.43 -22.63 -1.64
N LYS A 32 -20.75 -23.41 -0.80
CA LYS A 32 -19.81 -22.91 0.22
C LYS A 32 -18.35 -22.85 -0.26
N TRP A 33 -18.07 -23.42 -1.44
CA TRP A 33 -16.70 -23.44 -1.94
C TRP A 33 -16.33 -22.11 -2.58
N VAL A 34 -15.10 -21.68 -2.29
CA VAL A 34 -14.47 -20.54 -2.95
C VAL A 34 -13.06 -20.96 -3.34
N PHE A 35 -12.64 -20.60 -4.53
CA PHE A 35 -11.36 -20.98 -5.09
C PHE A 35 -10.45 -19.75 -5.16
N PRO A 36 -9.21 -19.81 -4.66
CA PRO A 36 -8.19 -18.90 -5.08
C PRO A 36 -7.86 -19.17 -6.56
N HIS A 37 -7.91 -18.15 -7.40
CA HIS A 37 -7.58 -18.25 -8.81
C HIS A 37 -6.09 -18.01 -9.04
N ALA A 38 -5.57 -16.96 -8.42
CA ALA A 38 -4.17 -16.61 -8.49
C ALA A 38 -3.72 -15.86 -7.24
N GLY A 39 -2.42 -15.90 -7.00
CA GLY A 39 -1.73 -15.09 -5.99
C GLY A 39 -0.42 -14.56 -6.54
N THR A 40 -0.03 -13.36 -6.09
CA THR A 40 1.31 -12.80 -6.33
C THR A 40 1.82 -12.13 -5.08
N ASP A 41 3.13 -12.02 -4.96
CA ASP A 41 3.80 -11.22 -3.96
C ASP A 41 5.04 -10.56 -4.52
N CYS A 42 5.36 -9.38 -4.02
CA CYS A 42 6.59 -8.66 -4.31
C CYS A 42 6.81 -7.55 -3.26
N HIS A 43 7.95 -6.91 -3.31
CA HIS A 43 8.26 -5.80 -2.41
C HIS A 43 8.99 -4.68 -3.13
N GLU A 44 8.79 -3.46 -2.67
CA GLU A 44 9.59 -2.29 -3.02
C GLU A 44 11.03 -2.43 -2.52
N HIS A 45 11.93 -1.57 -2.97
CA HIS A 45 13.23 -1.43 -2.32
C HIS A 45 13.03 -1.26 -0.81
N ASN A 46 13.68 -2.10 -0.02
CA ASN A 46 13.42 -2.21 1.42
C ASN A 46 13.60 -0.90 2.17
N PHE A 47 14.60 -0.10 1.78
CA PHE A 47 14.82 1.22 2.36
C PHE A 47 14.00 2.26 1.59
N VAL A 48 13.08 2.94 2.29
CA VAL A 48 12.26 4.02 1.72
C VAL A 48 13.13 5.08 1.06
N SER A 49 14.27 5.40 1.66
CA SER A 49 15.22 6.39 1.14
C SER A 49 15.78 6.06 -0.26
N HIS A 50 15.80 4.79 -0.64
CA HIS A 50 16.29 4.34 -1.95
C HIS A 50 15.22 4.27 -3.03
N ARG A 51 13.94 4.45 -2.69
CA ARG A 51 12.87 4.45 -3.69
C ARG A 51 13.03 5.60 -4.66
N HIS A 52 12.82 5.35 -5.94
CA HIS A 52 12.94 6.39 -6.96
C HIS A 52 11.96 7.53 -6.72
N SER A 53 10.74 7.23 -6.30
CA SER A 53 9.67 8.19 -5.99
C SER A 53 8.93 7.77 -4.72
N PHE A 54 8.30 8.75 -4.04
CA PHE A 54 7.38 8.49 -2.93
C PHE A 54 5.92 8.49 -3.35
N THR A 55 5.63 8.92 -4.58
CA THR A 55 4.26 9.00 -5.12
C THR A 55 3.90 7.87 -6.07
N ASP A 56 4.88 7.05 -6.46
CA ASP A 56 4.67 5.82 -7.26
C ASP A 56 5.13 4.60 -6.46
N THR A 57 4.37 3.51 -6.60
CA THR A 57 4.67 2.23 -5.95
C THR A 57 4.63 1.11 -7.01
N PRO A 58 5.74 0.96 -7.78
CA PRO A 58 5.81 -0.01 -8.87
C PRO A 58 5.51 -1.45 -8.46
N ALA A 59 5.89 -1.86 -7.25
CA ALA A 59 5.61 -3.21 -6.76
C ALA A 59 4.09 -3.47 -6.67
N ILE A 60 3.28 -2.47 -6.28
CA ILE A 60 1.81 -2.61 -6.31
C ILE A 60 1.34 -2.81 -7.75
N ARG A 61 1.85 -2.01 -8.70
CA ARG A 61 1.48 -2.11 -10.10
C ARG A 61 1.84 -3.46 -10.70
N PHE A 62 3.09 -3.89 -10.56
CA PHE A 62 3.55 -5.16 -11.12
C PHE A 62 2.86 -6.36 -10.49
N GLY A 63 2.76 -6.41 -9.15
CA GLY A 63 2.09 -7.49 -8.44
C GLY A 63 0.61 -7.58 -8.78
N GLY A 64 -0.10 -6.44 -8.81
CA GLY A 64 -1.50 -6.37 -9.17
C GLY A 64 -1.78 -6.74 -10.62
N GLN A 65 -0.99 -6.23 -11.56
CA GLN A 65 -1.11 -6.63 -12.97
C GLN A 65 -0.84 -8.12 -13.18
N ARG A 66 0.19 -8.63 -12.51
CA ARG A 66 0.56 -10.04 -12.65
C ARG A 66 -0.49 -11.00 -12.10
N VAL A 67 -1.09 -10.71 -10.95
CA VAL A 67 -2.17 -11.57 -10.40
C VAL A 67 -3.40 -11.60 -11.30
N LEU A 68 -3.76 -10.48 -11.93
CA LEU A 68 -4.87 -10.40 -12.87
C LEU A 68 -4.60 -11.23 -14.14
N GLN A 69 -3.38 -11.13 -14.70
CA GLN A 69 -2.95 -11.96 -15.84
C GLN A 69 -3.00 -13.45 -15.50
N LEU A 70 -2.54 -13.86 -14.31
CA LEU A 70 -2.57 -15.25 -13.87
C LEU A 70 -3.99 -15.76 -13.67
N ALA A 71 -4.89 -14.91 -13.21
CA ALA A 71 -6.30 -15.21 -12.99
C ALA A 71 -7.15 -15.10 -14.28
N ASP A 72 -6.54 -14.73 -15.41
CA ASP A 72 -7.21 -14.50 -16.68
C ASP A 72 -8.42 -13.56 -16.52
N THR A 73 -8.17 -12.37 -15.98
CA THR A 73 -9.20 -11.36 -15.68
C THR A 73 -8.62 -9.95 -15.67
N THR A 74 -9.49 -8.95 -15.71
CA THR A 74 -9.15 -7.53 -15.62
C THR A 74 -9.78 -6.90 -14.37
N LEU A 75 -9.33 -5.70 -13.97
CA LEU A 75 -9.93 -4.99 -12.84
C LEU A 75 -11.38 -4.57 -13.08
N ASP A 76 -11.76 -4.38 -14.33
CA ASP A 76 -13.14 -4.03 -14.70
C ASP A 76 -14.10 -5.22 -14.51
N GLU A 77 -13.58 -6.44 -14.60
CA GLU A 77 -14.33 -7.69 -14.34
C GLU A 77 -14.34 -8.11 -12.87
N ILE A 78 -13.63 -7.39 -12.00
CA ILE A 78 -13.64 -7.64 -10.57
C ILE A 78 -14.74 -6.80 -9.92
N GLN A 79 -15.71 -7.44 -9.29
CA GLN A 79 -16.78 -6.75 -8.58
C GLN A 79 -16.36 -6.31 -7.18
N PHE A 80 -15.66 -7.16 -6.45
CA PHE A 80 -15.32 -6.94 -5.05
C PHE A 80 -13.83 -6.64 -4.91
N VAL A 81 -13.50 -5.42 -4.49
CA VAL A 81 -12.11 -4.99 -4.26
C VAL A 81 -11.92 -4.65 -2.79
N ASP A 82 -10.86 -5.16 -2.20
CA ASP A 82 -10.39 -4.70 -0.89
C ASP A 82 -8.93 -4.26 -0.98
N LEU A 83 -8.71 -2.96 -0.86
CA LEU A 83 -7.38 -2.38 -0.74
C LEU A 83 -7.01 -2.20 0.72
N TYR A 84 -5.77 -2.53 1.04
CA TYR A 84 -5.23 -2.36 2.39
C TYR A 84 -5.23 -0.88 2.79
N SER A 85 -5.87 -0.53 3.89
CA SER A 85 -6.24 0.84 4.24
C SER A 85 -5.72 1.27 5.62
N CYS A 86 -4.47 0.92 5.96
CA CYS A 86 -3.85 1.33 7.22
C CYS A 86 -3.74 2.86 7.36
N PHE A 87 -3.59 3.56 6.25
CA PHE A 87 -3.61 5.01 6.10
C PHE A 87 -4.38 5.40 4.83
N PRO A 88 -4.97 6.61 4.76
CA PRO A 88 -5.57 7.10 3.52
C PRO A 88 -4.61 7.07 2.33
N SER A 89 -3.34 7.43 2.57
CA SER A 89 -2.29 7.40 1.55
C SER A 89 -2.04 6.00 0.98
N ALA A 90 -2.19 4.94 1.78
CA ALA A 90 -2.04 3.57 1.28
C ALA A 90 -3.13 3.24 0.24
N VAL A 91 -4.38 3.64 0.51
CA VAL A 91 -5.49 3.46 -0.45
C VAL A 91 -5.25 4.25 -1.73
N GLN A 92 -4.79 5.51 -1.60
CA GLN A 92 -4.48 6.37 -2.75
C GLN A 92 -3.34 5.78 -3.61
N LEU A 93 -2.24 5.34 -2.98
CA LEU A 93 -1.14 4.66 -3.67
C LEU A 93 -1.60 3.37 -4.34
N GLY A 94 -2.39 2.55 -3.64
CA GLY A 94 -2.94 1.32 -4.19
C GLY A 94 -3.84 1.58 -5.39
N ALA A 95 -4.79 2.49 -5.25
CA ALA A 95 -5.71 2.85 -6.33
C ALA A 95 -4.97 3.43 -7.54
N HIS A 96 -4.05 4.37 -7.32
CA HIS A 96 -3.24 4.97 -8.38
C HIS A 96 -2.41 3.92 -9.13
N SER A 97 -1.68 3.09 -8.39
CA SER A 97 -0.80 2.07 -8.97
C SER A 97 -1.55 0.99 -9.75
N LEU A 98 -2.79 0.68 -9.34
CA LEU A 98 -3.65 -0.30 -10.01
C LEU A 98 -4.55 0.30 -11.10
N GLY A 99 -4.60 1.63 -11.24
CA GLY A 99 -5.50 2.31 -12.17
C GLY A 99 -6.96 2.32 -11.74
N LEU A 100 -7.23 2.23 -10.43
CA LEU A 100 -8.58 2.27 -9.86
C LEU A 100 -9.02 3.70 -9.57
N SER A 101 -10.28 4.02 -9.89
CA SER A 101 -10.90 5.28 -9.48
C SER A 101 -11.11 5.33 -7.96
N LEU A 102 -10.78 6.46 -7.33
CA LEU A 102 -11.10 6.73 -5.92
C LEU A 102 -12.61 6.86 -5.66
N GLN A 103 -13.43 6.97 -6.70
CA GLN A 103 -14.90 6.96 -6.59
C GLN A 103 -15.48 5.54 -6.53
N ARG A 104 -14.68 4.53 -6.85
CA ARG A 104 -15.07 3.13 -6.71
C ARG A 104 -15.05 2.72 -5.24
N GLN A 105 -15.88 1.74 -4.86
CA GLN A 105 -15.77 1.08 -3.57
C GLN A 105 -14.45 0.28 -3.53
N LEU A 106 -13.52 0.71 -2.68
CA LEU A 106 -12.16 0.16 -2.57
C LEU A 106 -11.97 -0.71 -1.33
N THR A 107 -13.02 -0.95 -0.57
CA THR A 107 -13.05 -1.89 0.55
C THR A 107 -14.40 -2.61 0.63
N ILE A 108 -14.36 -3.87 1.02
CA ILE A 108 -15.56 -4.69 1.26
C ILE A 108 -15.80 -4.95 2.75
N THR A 109 -14.83 -4.60 3.59
CA THR A 109 -14.90 -4.73 5.06
C THR A 109 -15.31 -3.43 5.75
N GLY A 110 -15.11 -2.28 5.12
CA GLY A 110 -15.11 -0.94 5.73
C GLY A 110 -13.70 -0.41 6.00
N GLY A 111 -12.66 -1.20 5.72
CA GLY A 111 -11.26 -0.83 5.90
C GLY A 111 -10.77 -0.84 7.36
N LEU A 112 -9.46 -0.75 7.53
CA LEU A 112 -8.82 -0.81 8.85
C LEU A 112 -9.27 0.27 9.84
N PRO A 113 -9.68 1.50 9.42
CA PRO A 113 -10.21 2.50 10.35
C PRO A 113 -11.54 2.12 10.99
N PHE A 114 -12.43 1.44 10.25
CA PHE A 114 -13.81 1.15 10.68
C PHE A 114 -14.04 -0.32 11.01
N ALA A 115 -13.55 -1.24 10.18
CA ALA A 115 -13.64 -2.67 10.45
C ALA A 115 -12.65 -3.15 11.51
N GLY A 116 -11.60 -2.35 11.76
CA GLY A 116 -10.53 -2.69 12.67
C GLY A 116 -9.28 -3.21 11.97
N GLY A 117 -8.12 -2.90 12.55
CA GLY A 117 -6.80 -3.29 12.07
C GLY A 117 -6.09 -4.21 13.07
N PRO A 118 -6.49 -5.51 13.16
CA PRO A 118 -5.92 -6.45 14.13
C PRO A 118 -4.51 -6.86 13.70
N PHE A 119 -3.59 -5.90 13.63
CA PHE A 119 -2.19 -6.09 13.24
C PHE A 119 -2.06 -6.82 11.89
N ASN A 120 -1.42 -7.98 11.86
CA ASN A 120 -1.16 -8.74 10.65
C ASN A 120 -2.37 -9.57 10.16
N ASN A 121 -3.51 -9.53 10.86
CA ASN A 121 -4.65 -10.41 10.59
C ASN A 121 -5.74 -9.77 9.70
N TYR A 122 -5.66 -8.45 9.41
CA TYR A 122 -6.70 -7.77 8.63
C TYR A 122 -7.02 -8.44 7.30
N VAL A 123 -6.00 -8.84 6.54
CA VAL A 123 -6.18 -9.41 5.19
C VAL A 123 -6.97 -10.71 5.24
N MET A 124 -6.85 -11.51 6.30
CA MET A 124 -7.66 -12.71 6.47
C MET A 124 -9.15 -12.37 6.64
N HIS A 125 -9.49 -11.25 7.30
CA HIS A 125 -10.88 -10.74 7.35
C HIS A 125 -11.36 -10.28 5.97
N ALA A 126 -10.50 -9.59 5.20
CA ALA A 126 -10.83 -9.19 3.83
C ALA A 126 -11.10 -10.40 2.93
N ILE A 127 -10.29 -11.47 3.02
CA ILE A 127 -10.50 -12.71 2.28
C ILE A 127 -11.80 -13.38 2.73
N ALA A 128 -12.07 -13.49 4.03
CA ALA A 128 -13.31 -14.07 4.54
C ALA A 128 -14.55 -13.32 4.02
N THR A 129 -14.50 -11.99 4.04
CA THR A 129 -15.58 -11.14 3.51
C THR A 129 -15.72 -11.31 1.99
N ALA A 130 -14.60 -11.38 1.26
CA ALA A 130 -14.63 -11.65 -0.18
C ALA A 130 -15.28 -13.00 -0.49
N MET A 131 -14.98 -14.03 0.31
CA MET A 131 -15.61 -15.36 0.19
C MET A 131 -17.13 -15.29 0.38
N GLU A 132 -17.63 -14.54 1.38
CA GLU A 132 -19.07 -14.38 1.60
C GLU A 132 -19.74 -13.68 0.41
N LYS A 133 -19.13 -12.61 -0.10
CA LYS A 133 -19.63 -11.86 -1.25
C LYS A 133 -19.66 -12.71 -2.52
N VAL A 134 -18.57 -13.43 -2.81
CA VAL A 134 -18.49 -14.34 -3.96
C VAL A 134 -19.48 -15.49 -3.84
N ARG A 135 -19.76 -16.02 -2.64
CA ARG A 135 -20.82 -17.01 -2.42
C ARG A 135 -22.21 -16.46 -2.72
N SER A 136 -22.46 -15.20 -2.35
CA SER A 136 -23.75 -14.53 -2.62
C SER A 136 -23.92 -14.13 -4.09
N GLN A 137 -22.82 -13.94 -4.82
CA GLN A 137 -22.78 -13.55 -6.23
C GLN A 137 -21.74 -14.44 -6.97
N PRO A 138 -22.10 -15.73 -7.28
CA PRO A 138 -21.12 -16.73 -7.75
C PRO A 138 -20.48 -16.43 -9.13
N GLN A 139 -21.04 -15.51 -9.88
CA GLN A 139 -20.47 -15.06 -11.16
C GLN A 139 -19.36 -14.02 -11.00
N GLU A 140 -19.29 -13.39 -9.81
CA GLU A 140 -18.38 -12.30 -9.52
C GLU A 140 -17.08 -12.80 -8.90
N LYS A 141 -16.04 -11.96 -9.02
CA LYS A 141 -14.72 -12.20 -8.44
C LYS A 141 -14.37 -11.17 -7.39
N GLY A 142 -13.56 -11.59 -6.42
CA GLY A 142 -12.95 -10.74 -5.40
C GLY A 142 -11.45 -10.56 -5.67
N PHE A 143 -10.97 -9.34 -5.46
CA PHE A 143 -9.55 -8.99 -5.47
C PHE A 143 -9.18 -8.41 -4.12
N VAL A 144 -8.13 -8.94 -3.50
CA VAL A 144 -7.64 -8.50 -2.19
C VAL A 144 -6.17 -8.13 -2.32
N TRP A 145 -5.82 -6.94 -1.86
CA TRP A 145 -4.44 -6.47 -1.75
C TRP A 145 -4.02 -6.36 -0.30
N ALA A 146 -2.91 -7.03 0.03
CA ALA A 146 -2.21 -6.93 1.30
C ALA A 146 -1.02 -5.98 1.21
N ASN A 147 -0.80 -5.18 2.26
CA ASN A 147 0.32 -4.28 2.37
C ASN A 147 1.01 -4.42 3.74
N GLY A 148 2.34 -4.34 3.75
CA GLY A 148 3.14 -4.38 4.98
C GLY A 148 4.30 -3.39 4.94
N GLY A 149 4.71 -2.93 6.13
CA GLY A 149 5.73 -1.89 6.28
C GLY A 149 5.25 -0.53 5.74
N TYR A 150 6.16 0.25 5.22
CA TYR A 150 5.87 1.58 4.64
C TYR A 150 5.52 1.47 3.14
N ALA A 151 4.40 0.82 2.81
CA ALA A 151 4.07 0.41 1.45
C ALA A 151 5.25 -0.35 0.81
N THR A 152 5.78 -1.32 1.55
CA THR A 152 7.01 -2.02 1.17
C THR A 152 6.73 -3.42 0.65
N LYS A 153 5.90 -4.20 1.35
CA LYS A 153 5.61 -5.60 1.02
C LYS A 153 4.18 -5.71 0.54
N HIS A 154 3.98 -6.40 -0.56
CA HIS A 154 2.67 -6.52 -1.19
C HIS A 154 2.36 -7.98 -1.53
N SER A 155 1.11 -8.37 -1.31
CA SER A 155 0.55 -9.63 -1.82
C SER A 155 -0.83 -9.37 -2.38
N PHE A 156 -1.18 -10.14 -3.41
CA PHE A 156 -2.46 -10.01 -4.10
C PHE A 156 -3.10 -11.37 -4.26
N GLY A 157 -4.43 -11.41 -4.18
CA GLY A 157 -5.20 -12.61 -4.41
C GLY A 157 -6.47 -12.32 -5.19
N VAL A 158 -6.82 -13.25 -6.11
CA VAL A 158 -8.09 -13.26 -6.82
C VAL A 158 -8.86 -14.51 -6.42
N TYR A 159 -10.14 -14.33 -6.09
CA TYR A 159 -11.02 -15.36 -5.54
C TYR A 159 -12.33 -15.43 -6.33
N GLY A 160 -12.84 -16.67 -6.56
CA GLY A 160 -14.09 -16.90 -7.28
C GLY A 160 -14.82 -18.15 -6.77
N ALA A 161 -16.13 -18.28 -7.06
CA ALA A 161 -16.93 -19.45 -6.71
C ALA A 161 -16.74 -20.64 -7.67
N THR A 162 -16.19 -20.39 -8.85
CA THR A 162 -15.87 -21.42 -9.84
C THR A 162 -14.37 -21.73 -9.79
N PRO A 163 -13.95 -22.97 -10.02
CA PRO A 163 -12.53 -23.28 -10.07
C PRO A 163 -11.87 -22.59 -11.28
N PRO A 164 -10.64 -22.09 -11.13
CA PRO A 164 -9.91 -21.55 -12.27
C PRO A 164 -9.64 -22.67 -13.29
N PRO A 165 -9.80 -22.40 -14.61
CA PRO A 165 -9.71 -23.43 -15.65
C PRO A 165 -8.39 -24.20 -15.65
N ASN A 166 -7.29 -23.52 -15.30
CA ASN A 166 -5.94 -24.06 -15.31
C ASN A 166 -5.36 -24.25 -13.90
N GLY A 167 -6.22 -24.38 -12.88
CA GLY A 167 -5.82 -24.45 -11.48
C GLY A 167 -5.28 -23.13 -10.93
N PHE A 168 -4.95 -23.14 -9.63
CA PHE A 168 -4.33 -21.98 -8.97
C PHE A 168 -2.94 -21.71 -9.54
N LYS A 169 -2.64 -20.45 -9.76
CA LYS A 169 -1.32 -19.98 -10.22
C LYS A 169 -0.73 -18.98 -9.25
N HIS A 170 0.58 -19.04 -9.07
CA HIS A 170 1.35 -18.09 -8.28
C HIS A 170 2.60 -17.65 -9.05
N ASP A 171 2.97 -16.40 -8.89
CA ASP A 171 4.20 -15.83 -9.43
C ASP A 171 4.66 -14.62 -8.59
N SER A 172 5.94 -14.26 -8.71
CA SER A 172 6.49 -13.05 -8.09
C SER A 172 7.17 -12.20 -9.16
N PRO A 173 6.68 -10.99 -9.46
CA PRO A 173 7.33 -10.07 -10.40
C PRO A 173 8.49 -9.30 -9.75
N GLN A 174 9.17 -9.87 -8.74
CA GLN A 174 10.21 -9.18 -7.98
C GLN A 174 11.36 -8.69 -8.85
N ASP A 175 11.76 -9.48 -9.84
CA ASP A 175 12.85 -9.11 -10.77
C ASP A 175 12.57 -7.78 -11.50
N GLN A 176 11.29 -7.49 -11.80
CA GLN A 176 10.90 -6.23 -12.44
C GLN A 176 11.06 -5.04 -11.48
N VAL A 177 10.80 -5.24 -10.19
CA VAL A 177 11.01 -4.22 -9.16
C VAL A 177 12.50 -4.01 -8.90
N ASP A 178 13.27 -5.09 -8.81
CA ASP A 178 14.70 -5.05 -8.54
C ASP A 178 15.49 -4.36 -9.67
N ALA A 179 14.99 -4.44 -10.90
CA ALA A 179 15.55 -3.75 -12.07
C ALA A 179 15.29 -2.24 -12.09
N LEU A 180 14.41 -1.72 -11.23
CA LEU A 180 14.12 -0.28 -11.17
C LEU A 180 15.31 0.50 -10.60
N PRO A 181 15.49 1.76 -11.04
CA PRO A 181 16.55 2.60 -10.51
C PRO A 181 16.34 2.87 -9.02
N LYS A 182 17.44 2.83 -8.27
CA LYS A 182 17.48 3.27 -6.88
C LYS A 182 17.95 4.72 -6.81
N ARG A 183 17.37 5.45 -5.87
CA ARG A 183 17.84 6.78 -5.54
C ARG A 183 19.11 6.66 -4.67
N GLU A 184 20.19 7.35 -5.07
CA GLU A 184 21.34 7.52 -4.20
C GLU A 184 20.95 8.37 -2.98
N VAL A 185 21.56 8.07 -1.84
CA VAL A 185 21.30 8.78 -0.57
C VAL A 185 22.59 9.43 -0.11
N THR A 186 22.54 10.73 0.04
CA THR A 186 23.65 11.51 0.63
C THR A 186 23.39 11.65 2.14
N PRO A 187 24.36 11.27 3.01
CA PRO A 187 24.25 11.53 4.44
C PRO A 187 23.98 13.00 4.73
N THR A 188 23.18 13.30 5.72
CA THR A 188 22.82 14.69 6.08
C THR A 188 24.04 15.56 6.35
N ALA A 189 25.09 14.99 6.93
CA ALA A 189 26.34 15.70 7.21
C ALA A 189 27.08 16.19 5.94
N ASP A 190 26.83 15.53 4.79
CA ASP A 190 27.48 15.81 3.52
C ASP A 190 26.55 16.54 2.52
N ALA A 191 25.33 16.87 2.97
CA ALA A 191 24.26 17.35 2.11
C ALA A 191 24.13 18.88 2.05
N ALA A 192 25.07 19.63 2.65
CA ALA A 192 24.99 21.09 2.69
C ALA A 192 24.99 21.70 1.27
N GLY A 193 24.09 22.63 1.01
CA GLY A 193 23.95 23.32 -0.27
C GLY A 193 22.51 23.42 -0.77
N PRO A 194 22.33 23.86 -2.03
CA PRO A 194 21.02 24.02 -2.63
C PRO A 194 20.36 22.65 -2.87
N ALA A 195 19.04 22.61 -2.66
CA ALA A 195 18.23 21.41 -2.79
C ALA A 195 16.79 21.77 -3.21
N THR A 196 16.01 20.75 -3.53
CA THR A 196 14.57 20.89 -3.84
C THR A 196 13.77 19.95 -2.94
N ILE A 197 12.70 20.42 -2.35
CA ILE A 197 11.83 19.56 -1.51
C ILE A 197 11.16 18.49 -2.37
N GLU A 198 11.39 17.22 -2.02
CA GLU A 198 10.72 16.06 -2.63
C GLU A 198 9.48 15.64 -1.84
N ALA A 199 9.58 15.67 -0.53
CA ALA A 199 8.47 15.37 0.39
C ALA A 199 8.75 16.00 1.75
N TYR A 200 7.69 16.33 2.50
CA TYR A 200 7.86 16.86 3.85
C TYR A 200 6.69 16.50 4.76
N SER A 201 6.92 16.66 6.04
CA SER A 201 5.89 16.60 7.07
C SER A 201 6.20 17.63 8.15
N VAL A 202 5.16 18.33 8.60
CA VAL A 202 5.25 19.26 9.72
C VAL A 202 4.70 18.55 10.96
N MET A 203 5.58 18.29 11.92
CA MET A 203 5.18 17.74 13.21
C MET A 203 4.61 18.86 14.08
N HIS A 204 3.59 18.53 14.85
CA HIS A 204 2.91 19.47 15.73
C HIS A 204 3.06 19.02 17.18
N ASP A 205 3.16 19.99 18.07
CA ASP A 205 3.11 19.76 19.51
C ASP A 205 1.71 19.31 19.99
N ARG A 206 1.56 19.05 21.26
CA ARG A 206 0.28 18.63 21.85
C ARG A 206 -0.82 19.71 21.79
N SER A 207 -0.44 20.99 21.63
CA SER A 207 -1.39 22.11 21.45
C SER A 207 -1.80 22.32 19.99
N GLY A 208 -1.23 21.54 19.05
CA GLY A 208 -1.49 21.65 17.62
C GLY A 208 -0.66 22.70 16.91
N LYS A 209 0.40 23.21 17.52
CA LYS A 209 1.32 24.17 16.88
C LYS A 209 2.45 23.44 16.15
N PRO A 210 2.90 23.96 14.98
CA PRO A 210 4.09 23.45 14.31
C PRO A 210 5.31 23.42 15.24
N GLU A 211 6.03 22.32 15.23
CA GLU A 211 7.19 22.07 16.10
C GLU A 211 8.45 21.76 15.30
N THR A 212 8.36 20.80 14.40
CA THR A 212 9.51 20.31 13.64
C THR A 212 9.09 19.96 12.20
N ILE A 213 9.84 20.45 11.23
CA ILE A 213 9.73 20.03 9.84
C ILE A 213 10.71 18.88 9.63
N ARG A 214 10.25 17.83 8.97
CA ARG A 214 11.07 16.72 8.45
C ARG A 214 10.87 16.66 6.95
N ALA A 215 11.97 16.76 6.19
CA ALA A 215 11.90 16.79 4.74
C ALA A 215 12.88 15.82 4.10
N ALA A 216 12.45 15.20 3.01
CA ALA A 216 13.29 14.59 2.01
C ALA A 216 13.54 15.64 0.92
N VAL A 217 14.77 15.82 0.53
CA VAL A 217 15.14 16.79 -0.51
C VAL A 217 16.01 16.13 -1.57
N LEU A 218 15.96 16.64 -2.77
CA LEU A 218 16.84 16.26 -3.86
C LEU A 218 17.96 17.31 -4.01
N LEU A 219 19.19 16.85 -3.95
CA LEU A 219 20.38 17.67 -4.19
C LEU A 219 20.57 17.87 -5.70
N ALA A 220 21.45 18.80 -6.08
CA ALA A 220 21.73 19.14 -7.48
C ALA A 220 22.21 17.93 -8.32
N ASN A 221 22.87 16.95 -7.70
CA ASN A 221 23.30 15.71 -8.35
C ASN A 221 22.17 14.65 -8.44
N GLY A 222 20.96 14.96 -7.99
CA GLY A 222 19.81 14.06 -7.99
C GLY A 222 19.77 13.06 -6.84
N SER A 223 20.76 13.04 -5.93
CA SER A 223 20.71 12.22 -4.73
C SER A 223 19.72 12.78 -3.71
N ARG A 224 19.21 11.92 -2.84
CA ARG A 224 18.28 12.30 -1.76
C ARG A 224 19.05 12.54 -0.48
N ALA A 225 18.65 13.57 0.25
CA ALA A 225 19.07 13.77 1.64
C ALA A 225 17.84 13.99 2.53
N TRP A 226 18.02 13.71 3.82
CA TRP A 226 17.02 14.00 4.84
C TRP A 226 17.49 15.21 5.65
N CYS A 227 16.58 16.12 5.92
CA CYS A 227 16.88 17.30 6.71
C CYS A 227 15.73 17.64 7.66
N VAL A 228 16.01 18.45 8.63
CA VAL A 228 15.05 18.92 9.63
C VAL A 228 15.09 20.43 9.75
N SER A 229 14.03 21.04 10.26
CA SER A 229 14.04 22.43 10.72
C SER A 229 13.11 22.57 11.92
N ASN A 230 13.50 23.37 12.89
CA ASN A 230 12.66 23.75 14.03
C ASN A 230 12.14 25.19 13.86
N ASP A 231 12.18 25.74 12.65
CA ASP A 231 11.56 27.03 12.34
C ASP A 231 10.04 26.86 12.31
N THR A 232 9.39 27.32 13.37
CA THR A 232 7.94 27.23 13.53
C THR A 232 7.16 28.13 12.57
N ASN A 233 7.77 29.25 12.10
CA ASN A 233 7.15 30.12 11.11
C ASN A 233 7.13 29.47 9.75
N LEU A 234 8.27 28.90 9.32
CA LEU A 234 8.33 28.09 8.12
C LEU A 234 7.38 26.90 8.21
N GLY A 235 7.32 26.23 9.36
CA GLY A 235 6.38 25.13 9.61
C GLY A 235 4.92 25.56 9.42
N ALA A 236 4.53 26.71 9.93
CA ALA A 236 3.18 27.25 9.76
C ALA A 236 2.87 27.58 8.29
N GLU A 237 3.82 28.13 7.55
CA GLU A 237 3.69 28.39 6.12
C GLU A 237 3.54 27.09 5.33
N MET A 238 4.36 26.07 5.62
CA MET A 238 4.30 24.75 4.99
C MET A 238 2.99 23.99 5.26
N CYS A 239 2.24 24.35 6.30
CA CYS A 239 0.91 23.81 6.57
C CYS A 239 -0.19 24.42 5.68
N THR A 240 0.05 25.59 5.08
CA THR A 240 -0.95 26.34 4.30
C THR A 240 -0.58 26.49 2.84
N THR A 241 0.69 26.29 2.50
CA THR A 241 1.22 26.42 1.14
C THR A 241 1.98 25.16 0.76
N GLU A 242 1.80 24.67 -0.48
CA GLU A 242 2.55 23.52 -0.99
C GLU A 242 4.03 23.89 -1.20
N TRP A 243 4.90 23.01 -0.69
CA TRP A 243 6.35 23.18 -0.76
C TRP A 243 7.06 22.10 -1.57
N VAL A 244 6.41 21.03 -1.97
CA VAL A 244 7.02 20.05 -2.88
C VAL A 244 7.42 20.73 -4.19
N GLY A 245 8.66 20.49 -4.63
CA GLY A 245 9.23 21.11 -5.81
C GLY A 245 9.83 22.50 -5.59
N LYS A 246 9.68 23.12 -4.40
CA LYS A 246 10.30 24.42 -4.12
C LYS A 246 11.79 24.30 -3.81
N PRO A 247 12.60 25.28 -4.26
CA PRO A 247 14.01 25.37 -3.92
C PRO A 247 14.19 25.72 -2.43
N VAL A 248 15.19 25.10 -1.82
CA VAL A 248 15.60 25.28 -0.43
C VAL A 248 17.12 25.10 -0.33
N ALA A 249 17.67 25.28 0.86
CA ALA A 249 19.06 24.93 1.15
C ALA A 249 19.15 24.04 2.40
N ILE A 250 20.21 23.27 2.49
CA ILE A 250 20.63 22.59 3.71
C ILE A 250 21.88 23.30 4.22
N ASP A 251 21.88 23.71 5.46
CA ASP A 251 23.07 24.27 6.08
C ASP A 251 24.07 23.19 6.54
N ALA A 252 25.26 23.62 6.97
CA ALA A 252 26.32 22.73 7.43
C ALA A 252 25.93 21.88 8.66
N ALA A 253 24.85 22.23 9.37
CA ALA A 253 24.31 21.48 10.49
C ALA A 253 23.18 20.53 10.07
N GLY A 254 22.90 20.40 8.76
CA GLY A 254 21.83 19.57 8.24
C GLY A 254 20.42 20.15 8.42
N GLN A 255 20.32 21.45 8.70
CA GLN A 255 19.04 22.13 8.88
C GLN A 255 18.51 22.64 7.55
N LEU A 256 17.21 22.45 7.34
CA LEU A 256 16.49 23.03 6.21
C LEU A 256 16.37 24.54 6.37
N ARG A 257 16.70 25.27 5.30
CA ARG A 257 16.56 26.69 5.15
C ARG A 257 15.73 27.02 3.90
N ALA A 258 14.77 27.89 4.06
CA ALA A 258 13.94 28.42 2.97
C ALA A 258 14.54 29.65 2.33
#